data_5e41a64c5983b6a981050051c0fb9d99
#
_entry.id   5e41a64c5983b6a981050051c0fb9d99
#
_cell.length_a   1.000
_cell.length_b   1.000
_cell.length_c   1.000
_cell.angle_alpha   90.00
_cell.angle_beta   90.00
_cell.angle_gamma   90.00
#
_symmetry.space_group_name_H-M   'P 1'
#
loop_
_entity.id
_entity.type
_entity.pdbx_description
1 polymer ?
#
loop_
_entity_poly.entity_id
_entity_poly.type
_entity_poly.pdbx_seq_one_letter_code
_entity_poly.pdbx_strand_id
1 'polypeptide(L)'
;SVQSSANLSLQSFASCWLLSVLLLFTTAATKLPSYWIPATPAAAILIALAARPSERGSRPPFDWAWGTTILLTFVLAVGFWSSSIWVPLIDDPEMPTLPAELLASRLVLRAAVCFSIAGVLGLWMIRRKASGRLLAVQGPLVVFQLIALIPMVGLGDRVRQLPVRKAAATMLRVQKPSEPLAMVGAMKPSMHFYTEQVVVYEGRSDSALVNLSDRLSHERRNGWVGHPIHTKEGSPTVLIVIDSGTLERRYWQGLDPQVLGQFGIYKVVRLDRAKLERRAADLQAEGVTLTWNTPRPERYCCLLYTSP
;
A
#
# COMPACT_ATOMS: atom_id res chain seq x y z
N SER A 1 46.27 13.91 8.38
CA SER A 1 45.92 14.18 6.96
C SER A 1 45.17 13.02 6.33
N VAL A 2 45.49 11.74 6.61
CA VAL A 2 44.82 10.55 6.04
C VAL A 2 43.34 10.48 6.46
N GLN A 3 43.05 10.77 7.72
CA GLN A 3 41.69 10.74 8.27
C GLN A 3 40.80 11.85 7.67
N SER A 4 41.38 13.00 7.32
CA SER A 4 40.66 14.08 6.65
C SER A 4 40.27 13.71 5.21
N SER A 5 41.19 13.08 4.45
CA SER A 5 40.86 12.63 3.09
C SER A 5 39.84 11.52 3.03
N ALA A 6 39.87 10.56 3.98
CA ALA A 6 38.90 9.51 4.08
C ALA A 6 37.48 10.06 4.42
N ASN A 7 37.38 11.05 5.30
CA ASN A 7 36.10 11.70 5.64
C ASN A 7 35.52 12.48 4.45
N LEU A 8 36.35 13.18 3.66
CA LEU A 8 35.90 13.87 2.45
C LEU A 8 35.42 12.88 1.38
N SER A 9 36.11 11.75 1.22
CA SER A 9 35.70 10.68 0.30
C SER A 9 34.35 10.07 0.71
N LEU A 10 34.16 9.77 2.00
CA LEU A 10 32.91 9.24 2.52
C LEU A 10 31.76 10.25 2.40
N GLN A 11 32.04 11.54 2.66
CA GLN A 11 31.04 12.61 2.50
C GLN A 11 30.61 12.74 1.02
N SER A 12 31.57 12.75 0.09
CA SER A 12 31.27 12.83 -1.35
C SER A 12 30.46 11.61 -1.81
N PHE A 13 30.84 10.40 -1.39
CA PHE A 13 30.11 9.18 -1.70
C PHE A 13 28.66 9.25 -1.19
N ALA A 14 28.46 9.60 0.09
CA ALA A 14 27.13 9.68 0.67
C ALA A 14 26.28 10.79 0.02
N SER A 15 26.90 11.92 -0.35
CA SER A 15 26.20 12.99 -1.08
C SER A 15 25.77 12.56 -2.47
N CYS A 16 26.65 11.91 -3.23
CA CYS A 16 26.31 11.37 -4.55
C CYS A 16 25.21 10.31 -4.45
N TRP A 17 25.29 9.40 -3.48
CA TRP A 17 24.25 8.40 -3.25
C TRP A 17 22.90 9.06 -2.95
N LEU A 18 22.86 9.99 -1.99
CA LEU A 18 21.62 10.70 -1.63
C LEU A 18 21.03 11.41 -2.85
N LEU A 19 21.85 12.19 -3.58
CA LEU A 19 21.41 12.93 -4.76
C LEU A 19 20.91 12.01 -5.87
N SER A 20 21.60 10.89 -6.12
CA SER A 20 21.16 9.91 -7.14
C SER A 20 19.78 9.33 -6.83
N VAL A 21 19.54 8.94 -5.58
CA VAL A 21 18.23 8.44 -5.15
C VAL A 21 17.16 9.53 -5.25
N LEU A 22 17.46 10.76 -4.79
CA LEU A 22 16.55 11.90 -4.88
C LEU A 22 16.18 12.22 -6.33
N LEU A 23 17.17 12.32 -7.23
CA LEU A 23 16.93 12.62 -8.64
C LEU A 23 16.11 11.52 -9.30
N LEU A 24 16.49 10.24 -9.11
CA LEU A 24 15.81 9.11 -9.72
C LEU A 24 14.32 9.08 -9.33
N PHE A 25 14.02 9.17 -8.05
CA PHE A 25 12.62 9.05 -7.57
C PHE A 25 11.82 10.36 -7.66
N THR A 26 12.48 11.52 -7.80
CA THR A 26 11.78 12.77 -8.10
C THR A 26 11.29 12.82 -9.55
N THR A 27 12.06 12.23 -10.49
CA THR A 27 11.67 12.15 -11.91
C THR A 27 10.71 11.01 -12.21
N ALA A 28 10.56 10.04 -11.30
CA ALA A 28 9.62 8.92 -11.48
C ALA A 28 8.16 9.41 -11.54
N ALA A 29 7.39 8.82 -12.47
CA ALA A 29 5.98 9.16 -12.65
C ALA A 29 5.12 8.78 -11.42
N THR A 30 5.45 7.67 -10.76
CA THR A 30 4.80 7.21 -9.53
C THR A 30 5.67 7.55 -8.31
N LYS A 31 5.07 8.12 -7.27
CA LYS A 31 5.77 8.55 -6.05
C LYS A 31 5.23 7.83 -4.83
N LEU A 32 5.91 6.77 -4.41
CA LEU A 32 5.60 6.10 -3.14
C LEU A 32 6.60 6.55 -2.06
N PRO A 33 6.15 6.78 -0.82
CA PRO A 33 7.05 7.13 0.29
C PRO A 33 8.18 6.13 0.50
N SER A 34 7.96 4.84 0.20
CA SER A 34 8.95 3.78 0.30
C SER A 34 10.14 3.93 -0.66
N TYR A 35 10.01 4.71 -1.74
CA TYR A 35 11.09 4.96 -2.68
C TYR A 35 12.24 5.79 -2.08
N TRP A 36 11.99 6.49 -0.97
CA TRP A 36 12.99 7.26 -0.24
C TRP A 36 13.82 6.43 0.75
N ILE A 37 13.39 5.20 1.06
CA ILE A 37 14.10 4.31 2.00
C ILE A 37 15.57 4.09 1.61
N PRO A 38 15.94 3.89 0.32
CA PRO A 38 17.34 3.74 -0.06
C PRO A 38 18.22 4.99 0.17
N ALA A 39 17.61 6.17 0.35
CA ALA A 39 18.33 7.41 0.68
C ALA A 39 18.70 7.52 2.17
N THR A 40 18.00 6.78 3.04
CA THR A 40 18.12 6.88 4.50
C THR A 40 19.54 6.60 5.02
N PRO A 41 20.27 5.55 4.55
CA PRO A 41 21.63 5.30 5.01
C PRO A 41 22.59 6.44 4.63
N ALA A 42 22.46 6.97 3.41
CA ALA A 42 23.29 8.10 2.95
C ALA A 42 23.03 9.36 3.78
N ALA A 43 21.77 9.68 4.05
CA ALA A 43 21.39 10.78 4.94
C ALA A 43 21.94 10.59 6.37
N ALA A 44 21.86 9.38 6.91
CA ALA A 44 22.39 9.06 8.24
C ALA A 44 23.91 9.25 8.32
N ILE A 45 24.67 8.84 7.30
CA ILE A 45 26.11 9.06 7.19
C ILE A 45 26.43 10.56 7.18
N LEU A 46 25.73 11.35 6.37
CA LEU A 46 25.94 12.81 6.29
C LEU A 46 25.64 13.51 7.63
N ILE A 47 24.54 13.12 8.29
CA ILE A 47 24.19 13.63 9.62
C ILE A 47 25.28 13.28 10.64
N ALA A 48 25.76 12.04 10.65
CA ALA A 48 26.81 11.59 11.57
C ALA A 48 28.14 12.33 11.33
N LEU A 49 28.50 12.58 10.07
CA LEU A 49 29.71 13.37 9.72
C LEU A 49 29.56 14.83 10.13
N ALA A 50 28.39 15.44 9.92
CA ALA A 50 28.11 16.82 10.31
C ALA A 50 28.04 17.01 11.83
N ALA A 51 27.66 15.98 12.59
CA ALA A 51 27.57 16.02 14.04
C ALA A 51 28.93 15.91 14.76
N ARG A 52 30.03 15.61 14.06
CA ARG A 52 31.37 15.51 14.66
C ARG A 52 31.85 16.87 15.16
N PRO A 53 32.46 16.96 16.34
CA PRO A 53 33.08 18.19 16.81
C PRO A 53 34.17 18.63 15.84
N SER A 54 34.15 19.90 15.44
CA SER A 54 35.24 20.47 14.65
C SER A 54 36.44 20.72 15.56
N GLU A 55 37.62 20.19 15.21
CA GLU A 55 38.88 20.41 15.95
C GLU A 55 39.28 21.90 16.01
N ARG A 56 38.67 22.76 15.18
CA ARG A 56 39.03 24.19 15.06
C ARG A 56 38.18 25.14 15.93
N GLY A 57 37.43 24.66 16.89
CA GLY A 57 36.65 25.52 17.82
C GLY A 57 35.57 26.38 17.17
N SER A 58 35.34 26.25 15.87
CA SER A 58 34.24 26.89 15.18
C SER A 58 32.91 26.25 15.62
N ARG A 59 31.91 27.08 15.90
CA ARG A 59 30.55 26.61 16.19
C ARG A 59 30.15 25.64 15.10
N PRO A 60 29.64 24.44 15.45
CA PRO A 60 29.18 23.50 14.43
C PRO A 60 28.12 24.20 13.57
N PRO A 61 28.17 24.06 12.23
CA PRO A 61 27.17 24.65 11.32
C PRO A 61 25.75 24.08 11.52
N PHE A 62 25.56 23.37 12.60
CA PHE A 62 24.40 22.54 12.90
C PHE A 62 23.31 23.22 13.75
N ASP A 63 23.53 24.46 14.22
CA ASP A 63 22.55 25.09 15.12
C ASP A 63 21.22 25.41 14.40
N TRP A 64 21.26 25.86 13.15
CA TRP A 64 20.04 26.09 12.37
C TRP A 64 19.33 24.79 11.98
N ALA A 65 20.08 23.74 11.61
CA ALA A 65 19.52 22.43 11.27
C ALA A 65 18.87 21.77 12.49
N TRP A 66 19.49 21.94 13.66
CA TRP A 66 18.90 21.52 14.93
C TRP A 66 17.60 22.25 15.22
N GLY A 67 17.59 23.57 15.06
CA GLY A 67 16.38 24.38 15.20
C GLY A 67 15.26 23.95 14.25
N THR A 68 15.61 23.69 12.98
CA THR A 68 14.66 23.18 11.98
C THR A 68 14.12 21.81 12.37
N THR A 69 14.97 20.90 12.86
CA THR A 69 14.54 19.56 13.30
C THR A 69 13.54 19.67 14.45
N ILE A 70 13.80 20.54 15.45
CA ILE A 70 12.88 20.75 16.57
C ILE A 70 11.57 21.35 16.09
N LEU A 71 11.63 22.35 15.22
CA LEU A 71 10.44 22.94 14.62
C LEU A 71 9.57 21.88 13.91
N LEU A 72 10.18 21.07 13.06
CA LEU A 72 9.49 19.98 12.38
C LEU A 72 8.90 18.96 13.36
N THR A 73 9.62 18.65 14.44
CA THR A 73 9.13 17.75 15.50
C THR A 73 7.87 18.31 16.15
N PHE A 74 7.84 19.61 16.46
CA PHE A 74 6.64 20.27 17.00
C PHE A 74 5.50 20.35 15.98
N VAL A 75 5.78 20.66 14.72
CA VAL A 75 4.77 20.66 13.65
C VAL A 75 4.11 19.29 13.53
N LEU A 76 4.90 18.20 13.56
CA LEU A 76 4.38 16.85 13.56
C LEU A 76 3.59 16.53 14.84
N ALA A 77 4.08 16.98 16.01
CA ALA A 77 3.33 16.82 17.26
C ALA A 77 1.95 17.48 17.16
N VAL A 78 1.88 18.72 16.70
CA VAL A 78 0.61 19.43 16.49
C VAL A 78 -0.28 18.71 15.48
N GLY A 79 0.29 18.23 14.38
CA GLY A 79 -0.42 17.43 13.39
C GLY A 79 -1.02 16.15 13.99
N PHE A 80 -0.30 15.44 14.84
CA PHE A 80 -0.82 14.25 15.52
C PHE A 80 -1.85 14.59 16.61
N TRP A 81 -1.67 15.68 17.35
CA TRP A 81 -2.67 16.16 18.32
C TRP A 81 -3.99 16.55 17.64
N SER A 82 -3.93 17.10 16.44
CA SER A 82 -5.12 17.43 15.64
C SER A 82 -5.74 16.22 14.92
N SER A 83 -5.34 15.00 15.24
CA SER A 83 -5.83 13.78 14.58
C SER A 83 -7.34 13.58 14.61
N SER A 84 -8.02 14.08 15.64
CA SER A 84 -9.50 14.08 15.71
C SER A 84 -10.15 14.88 14.58
N ILE A 85 -9.43 15.81 13.95
CA ILE A 85 -9.94 16.64 12.86
C ILE A 85 -9.69 15.97 11.52
N TRP A 86 -8.45 15.49 11.27
CA TRP A 86 -8.09 15.00 9.93
C TRP A 86 -8.28 13.49 9.73
N VAL A 87 -8.23 12.65 10.80
CA VAL A 87 -8.46 11.20 10.65
C VAL A 87 -9.86 10.89 10.10
N PRO A 88 -10.95 11.55 10.54
CA PRO A 88 -12.26 11.32 9.96
C PRO A 88 -12.40 11.71 8.48
N LEU A 89 -11.48 12.54 7.96
CA LEU A 89 -11.46 12.94 6.56
C LEU A 89 -10.79 11.91 5.65
N ILE A 90 -10.25 10.83 6.21
CA ILE A 90 -9.72 9.70 5.43
C ILE A 90 -10.91 8.93 4.86
N ASP A 91 -11.21 9.17 3.59
CA ASP A 91 -12.26 8.47 2.86
C ASP A 91 -11.63 7.45 1.91
N ASP A 92 -11.31 6.26 2.43
CA ASP A 92 -10.80 5.16 1.63
C ASP A 92 -11.88 4.08 1.49
N PRO A 93 -12.44 3.91 0.28
CA PRO A 93 -13.48 2.91 0.04
C PRO A 93 -13.04 1.47 0.31
N GLU A 94 -11.73 1.20 0.32
CA GLU A 94 -11.18 -0.12 0.64
C GLU A 94 -11.09 -0.37 2.14
N MET A 95 -11.03 0.71 2.93
CA MET A 95 -10.83 0.65 4.39
C MET A 95 -11.80 1.57 5.15
N PRO A 96 -13.11 1.41 5.00
CA PRO A 96 -14.09 2.33 5.58
C PRO A 96 -14.06 2.38 7.11
N THR A 97 -13.56 1.33 7.77
CA THR A 97 -13.45 1.26 9.24
C THR A 97 -12.14 1.85 9.78
N LEU A 98 -11.15 2.12 8.92
CA LEU A 98 -9.82 2.57 9.33
C LEU A 98 -9.84 3.85 10.18
N PRO A 99 -10.59 4.92 9.84
CA PRO A 99 -10.63 6.14 10.66
C PRO A 99 -11.11 5.88 12.09
N ALA A 100 -12.20 5.14 12.22
CA ALA A 100 -12.76 4.81 13.52
C ALA A 100 -11.81 3.95 14.37
N GLU A 101 -11.16 2.95 13.76
CA GLU A 101 -10.19 2.08 14.44
C GLU A 101 -8.92 2.84 14.82
N LEU A 102 -8.43 3.77 14.00
CA LEU A 102 -7.28 4.64 14.32
C LEU A 102 -7.58 5.51 15.53
N LEU A 103 -8.75 6.14 15.60
CA LEU A 103 -9.14 6.96 16.73
C LEU A 103 -9.33 6.11 18.00
N ALA A 104 -10.01 4.98 17.90
CA ALA A 104 -10.25 4.08 19.03
C ALA A 104 -8.94 3.50 19.60
N SER A 105 -7.96 3.19 18.76
CA SER A 105 -6.67 2.63 19.16
C SER A 105 -5.77 3.61 19.90
N ARG A 106 -6.02 4.92 19.79
CA ARG A 106 -5.20 6.01 20.32
C ARG A 106 -3.72 5.97 19.85
N LEU A 107 -3.43 5.26 18.76
CA LEU A 107 -2.05 5.13 18.25
C LEU A 107 -1.49 6.46 17.78
N VAL A 108 -2.32 7.28 17.13
CA VAL A 108 -1.95 8.63 16.68
C VAL A 108 -1.68 9.55 17.88
N LEU A 109 -2.45 9.39 18.97
CA LEU A 109 -2.23 10.14 20.20
C LEU A 109 -0.90 9.75 20.87
N ARG A 110 -0.54 8.46 20.87
CA ARG A 110 0.79 8.01 21.36
C ARG A 110 1.92 8.63 20.54
N ALA A 111 1.75 8.72 19.21
CA ALA A 111 2.68 9.43 18.35
C ALA A 111 2.81 10.91 18.76
N ALA A 112 1.70 11.61 18.98
CA ALA A 112 1.68 13.00 19.43
C ALA A 112 2.50 13.20 20.72
N VAL A 113 2.32 12.33 21.70
CA VAL A 113 3.07 12.37 22.97
C VAL A 113 4.56 12.16 22.73
N CYS A 114 4.96 11.16 21.95
CA CYS A 114 6.37 10.89 21.68
C CYS A 114 7.06 12.06 20.96
N PHE A 115 6.40 12.64 19.95
CA PHE A 115 6.93 13.80 19.23
C PHE A 115 6.96 15.05 20.12
N SER A 116 5.99 15.26 21.01
CA SER A 116 6.01 16.34 21.99
C SER A 116 7.20 16.22 22.94
N ILE A 117 7.44 15.02 23.49
CA ILE A 117 8.58 14.74 24.36
C ILE A 117 9.90 14.97 23.61
N ALA A 118 10.02 14.47 22.37
CA ALA A 118 11.21 14.67 21.54
C ALA A 118 11.47 16.17 21.29
N GLY A 119 10.44 16.94 20.97
CA GLY A 119 10.54 18.39 20.76
C GLY A 119 10.97 19.13 22.01
N VAL A 120 10.37 18.83 23.16
CA VAL A 120 10.73 19.45 24.45
C VAL A 120 12.16 19.09 24.84
N LEU A 121 12.58 17.83 24.73
CA LEU A 121 13.94 17.41 24.95
C LEU A 121 14.93 18.10 24.02
N GLY A 122 14.58 18.21 22.74
CA GLY A 122 15.37 18.93 21.75
C GLY A 122 15.57 20.39 22.12
N LEU A 123 14.51 21.08 22.53
CA LEU A 123 14.56 22.48 22.97
C LEU A 123 15.40 22.65 24.24
N TRP A 124 15.23 21.73 25.19
CA TRP A 124 16.03 21.75 26.44
C TRP A 124 17.52 21.53 26.16
N MET A 125 17.86 20.63 25.25
CA MET A 125 19.24 20.32 24.86
C MET A 125 19.96 21.46 24.12
N ILE A 126 19.25 22.34 23.43
CA ILE A 126 19.83 23.57 22.85
C ILE A 126 20.50 24.39 23.93
N ARG A 127 19.82 24.59 25.08
CA ARG A 127 20.30 25.42 26.19
C ARG A 127 21.49 24.80 26.90
N ARG A 128 21.58 23.48 26.92
CA ARG A 128 22.63 22.76 27.68
C ARG A 128 23.90 22.49 26.89
N LYS A 129 23.95 22.76 25.56
CA LYS A 129 25.12 22.49 24.70
C LYS A 129 25.71 21.08 24.90
N ALA A 130 24.86 20.09 25.23
CA ALA A 130 25.29 18.77 25.65
C ALA A 130 25.75 17.92 24.44
N SER A 131 26.86 17.22 24.62
CA SER A 131 27.21 16.11 23.74
C SER A 131 26.13 15.01 23.84
N GLY A 132 25.78 14.37 22.74
CA GLY A 132 24.73 13.32 22.78
C GLY A 132 23.28 13.84 22.61
N ARG A 133 23.09 15.14 22.34
CA ARG A 133 21.74 15.71 22.07
C ARG A 133 20.96 14.97 20.99
N LEU A 134 21.63 14.45 19.96
CA LEU A 134 20.98 13.63 18.92
C LEU A 134 20.37 12.34 19.51
N LEU A 135 21.13 11.63 20.35
CA LEU A 135 20.66 10.40 20.98
C LEU A 135 19.47 10.63 21.92
N ALA A 136 19.50 11.75 22.67
CA ALA A 136 18.41 12.09 23.57
C ALA A 136 17.08 12.34 22.85
N VAL A 137 17.12 12.98 21.67
CA VAL A 137 15.91 13.20 20.87
C VAL A 137 15.49 11.92 20.12
N GLN A 138 16.44 11.09 19.73
CA GLN A 138 16.13 9.80 19.08
C GLN A 138 15.44 8.81 20.03
N GLY A 139 15.70 8.86 21.33
CA GLY A 139 15.05 7.97 22.31
C GLY A 139 13.52 7.96 22.21
N PRO A 140 12.82 9.09 22.34
CA PRO A 140 11.37 9.15 22.16
C PRO A 140 10.90 8.73 20.76
N LEU A 141 11.70 8.94 19.70
CA LEU A 141 11.35 8.52 18.36
C LEU A 141 11.48 7.00 18.17
N VAL A 142 12.43 6.35 18.86
CA VAL A 142 12.49 4.88 18.93
C VAL A 142 11.28 4.33 19.67
N VAL A 143 10.91 4.95 20.79
CA VAL A 143 9.70 4.58 21.54
C VAL A 143 8.45 4.75 20.65
N PHE A 144 8.35 5.85 19.90
CA PHE A 144 7.28 6.05 18.92
C PHE A 144 7.18 4.88 17.92
N GLN A 145 8.32 4.42 17.37
CA GLN A 145 8.30 3.30 16.42
C GLN A 145 7.68 2.04 17.06
N LEU A 146 8.04 1.75 18.33
CA LEU A 146 7.59 0.54 19.01
C LEU A 146 6.13 0.60 19.46
N ILE A 147 5.66 1.74 19.99
CA ILE A 147 4.34 1.84 20.64
C ILE A 147 3.25 2.47 19.77
N ALA A 148 3.64 3.10 18.66
CA ALA A 148 2.69 3.74 17.73
C ALA A 148 2.86 3.22 16.31
N LEU A 149 4.03 3.33 15.69
CA LEU A 149 4.23 3.02 14.26
C LEU A 149 4.02 1.53 13.96
N ILE A 150 4.71 0.62 14.66
CA ILE A 150 4.56 -0.83 14.44
C ILE A 150 3.12 -1.29 14.69
N PRO A 151 2.44 -0.92 15.80
CA PRO A 151 1.03 -1.23 15.98
C PRO A 151 0.12 -0.62 14.91
N MET A 152 0.43 0.57 14.38
CA MET A 152 -0.33 1.21 13.30
C MET A 152 -0.19 0.44 11.98
N VAL A 153 1.02 -0.05 11.66
CA VAL A 153 1.23 -0.95 10.51
C VAL A 153 0.42 -2.24 10.69
N GLY A 154 0.41 -2.82 11.90
CA GLY A 154 -0.41 -3.99 12.21
C GLY A 154 -1.92 -3.74 12.10
N LEU A 155 -2.37 -2.53 12.46
CA LEU A 155 -3.77 -2.11 12.24
C LEU A 155 -4.09 -2.01 10.74
N GLY A 156 -3.21 -1.38 9.97
CA GLY A 156 -3.36 -1.28 8.51
C GLY A 156 -3.41 -2.65 7.84
N ASP A 157 -2.54 -3.59 8.24
CA ASP A 157 -2.59 -4.96 7.74
C ASP A 157 -3.93 -5.65 8.08
N ARG A 158 -4.41 -5.46 9.32
CA ARG A 158 -5.69 -6.04 9.77
C ARG A 158 -6.87 -5.53 8.97
N VAL A 159 -6.92 -4.24 8.68
CA VAL A 159 -8.04 -3.62 7.95
C VAL A 159 -7.94 -3.90 6.46
N ARG A 160 -6.73 -3.87 5.88
CA ARG A 160 -6.52 -3.94 4.43
C ARG A 160 -6.27 -5.34 3.90
N GLN A 161 -5.38 -6.12 4.54
CA GLN A 161 -4.91 -7.40 4.02
C GLN A 161 -5.61 -8.61 4.63
N LEU A 162 -5.97 -8.55 5.91
CA LEU A 162 -6.65 -9.67 6.57
C LEU A 162 -7.97 -10.08 5.90
N PRO A 163 -8.84 -9.13 5.44
CA PRO A 163 -10.03 -9.49 4.69
C PRO A 163 -9.73 -10.27 3.41
N VAL A 164 -8.68 -9.89 2.68
CA VAL A 164 -8.26 -10.56 1.44
C VAL A 164 -7.74 -11.97 1.75
N ARG A 165 -6.90 -12.11 2.79
CA ARG A 165 -6.41 -13.44 3.24
C ARG A 165 -7.55 -14.37 3.64
N LYS A 166 -8.54 -13.86 4.38
CA LYS A 166 -9.72 -14.64 4.78
C LYS A 166 -10.58 -15.02 3.59
N ALA A 167 -10.76 -14.11 2.62
CA ALA A 167 -11.48 -14.40 1.38
C ALA A 167 -10.76 -15.51 0.58
N ALA A 168 -9.45 -15.41 0.40
CA ALA A 168 -8.64 -16.42 -0.27
C ALA A 168 -8.74 -17.80 0.41
N ALA A 169 -8.57 -17.83 1.73
CA ALA A 169 -8.70 -19.08 2.50
C ALA A 169 -10.10 -19.69 2.38
N THR A 170 -11.14 -18.86 2.32
CA THR A 170 -12.52 -19.33 2.12
C THR A 170 -12.68 -19.87 0.70
N MET A 171 -12.16 -19.18 -0.33
CA MET A 171 -12.20 -19.69 -1.70
C MET A 171 -11.58 -21.09 -1.80
N LEU A 172 -10.35 -21.26 -1.30
CA LEU A 172 -9.67 -22.55 -1.34
C LEU A 172 -10.43 -23.67 -0.63
N ARG A 173 -11.09 -23.35 0.49
CA ARG A 173 -11.87 -24.34 1.25
C ARG A 173 -13.13 -24.79 0.54
N VAL A 174 -13.80 -23.89 -0.21
CA VAL A 174 -15.09 -24.18 -0.85
C VAL A 174 -14.98 -24.44 -2.35
N GLN A 175 -13.81 -24.27 -2.96
CA GLN A 175 -13.56 -24.44 -4.39
C GLN A 175 -13.89 -25.88 -4.82
N LYS A 176 -14.63 -26.00 -5.90
CA LYS A 176 -14.90 -27.27 -6.56
C LYS A 176 -13.73 -27.61 -7.52
N PRO A 177 -13.55 -28.89 -7.90
CA PRO A 177 -12.56 -29.26 -8.88
C PRO A 177 -12.70 -28.44 -10.17
N SER A 178 -11.59 -27.90 -10.66
CA SER A 178 -11.53 -27.07 -11.89
C SER A 178 -12.38 -25.79 -11.87
N GLU A 179 -12.86 -25.34 -10.71
CA GLU A 179 -13.63 -24.11 -10.58
C GLU A 179 -12.67 -22.91 -10.66
N PRO A 180 -12.82 -22.01 -11.66
CA PRO A 180 -11.93 -20.88 -11.82
C PRO A 180 -12.14 -19.83 -10.72
N LEU A 181 -11.07 -19.09 -10.40
CA LEU A 181 -11.06 -18.03 -9.43
C LEU A 181 -11.02 -16.66 -10.13
N ALA A 182 -11.82 -15.72 -9.64
CA ALA A 182 -11.80 -14.35 -10.11
C ALA A 182 -11.86 -13.36 -8.96
N MET A 183 -11.37 -12.14 -9.20
CA MET A 183 -11.52 -11.00 -8.32
C MET A 183 -11.99 -9.79 -9.12
N VAL A 184 -13.08 -9.18 -8.68
CA VAL A 184 -13.74 -8.09 -9.41
C VAL A 184 -13.94 -6.88 -8.51
N GLY A 185 -13.77 -5.70 -9.09
CA GLY A 185 -13.94 -4.44 -8.37
C GLY A 185 -12.65 -3.94 -7.73
N ALA A 186 -12.59 -3.94 -6.40
CA ALA A 186 -11.38 -3.55 -5.66
C ALA A 186 -10.33 -4.66 -5.73
N MET A 187 -9.49 -4.62 -6.76
CA MET A 187 -8.52 -5.66 -7.07
C MET A 187 -7.34 -5.66 -6.08
N LYS A 188 -6.92 -6.85 -5.65
CA LYS A 188 -5.73 -7.07 -4.83
C LYS A 188 -4.85 -8.16 -5.46
N PRO A 189 -3.73 -7.78 -6.07
CA PRO A 189 -2.80 -8.75 -6.67
C PRO A 189 -2.30 -9.82 -5.70
N SER A 190 -2.31 -9.52 -4.39
CA SER A 190 -1.99 -10.47 -3.33
C SER A 190 -2.92 -11.70 -3.29
N MET A 191 -4.06 -11.67 -3.96
CA MET A 191 -4.95 -12.83 -4.08
C MET A 191 -4.26 -14.01 -4.75
N HIS A 192 -3.47 -13.78 -5.81
CA HIS A 192 -2.63 -14.82 -6.43
C HIS A 192 -1.69 -15.50 -5.43
N PHE A 193 -1.05 -14.66 -4.60
CA PHE A 193 -0.11 -15.15 -3.58
C PHE A 193 -0.81 -16.02 -2.54
N TYR A 194 -2.00 -15.60 -2.07
CA TYR A 194 -2.71 -16.33 -1.03
C TYR A 194 -3.44 -17.58 -1.54
N THR A 195 -3.83 -17.60 -2.80
CA THR A 195 -4.50 -18.79 -3.39
C THR A 195 -3.52 -19.75 -4.04
N GLU A 196 -2.29 -19.30 -4.35
CA GLU A 196 -1.31 -20.04 -5.15
C GLU A 196 -1.87 -20.53 -6.50
N GLN A 197 -2.90 -19.83 -6.99
CA GLN A 197 -3.61 -20.15 -8.22
C GLN A 197 -3.73 -18.92 -9.10
N VAL A 198 -4.03 -19.17 -10.38
CA VAL A 198 -4.35 -18.10 -11.32
C VAL A 198 -5.72 -17.52 -10.99
N VAL A 199 -5.78 -16.20 -10.81
CA VAL A 199 -7.01 -15.45 -10.54
C VAL A 199 -7.25 -14.47 -11.68
N VAL A 200 -8.46 -14.44 -12.22
CA VAL A 200 -8.88 -13.46 -13.23
C VAL A 200 -9.24 -12.16 -12.55
N TYR A 201 -8.59 -11.07 -12.92
CA TYR A 201 -8.85 -9.74 -12.33
C TYR A 201 -9.64 -8.87 -13.30
N GLU A 202 -10.74 -8.27 -12.82
CA GLU A 202 -11.49 -7.24 -13.51
C GLU A 202 -11.82 -6.08 -12.57
N GLY A 203 -11.78 -4.86 -13.12
CA GLY A 203 -12.03 -3.63 -12.36
C GLY A 203 -13.52 -3.37 -12.10
N ARG A 204 -13.80 -2.09 -11.82
CA ARG A 204 -15.17 -1.59 -11.54
C ARG A 204 -15.90 -1.05 -12.77
N SER A 205 -15.34 -1.21 -13.96
CA SER A 205 -15.93 -0.71 -15.20
C SER A 205 -17.20 -1.48 -15.57
N ASP A 206 -18.05 -0.86 -16.39
CA ASP A 206 -19.28 -1.50 -16.89
C ASP A 206 -18.96 -2.71 -17.77
N SER A 207 -17.78 -2.74 -18.38
CA SER A 207 -17.28 -3.88 -19.17
C SER A 207 -16.72 -5.04 -18.32
N ALA A 208 -16.58 -4.88 -17.01
CA ALA A 208 -15.92 -5.88 -16.16
C ALA A 208 -16.60 -7.26 -16.24
N LEU A 209 -17.93 -7.31 -16.24
CA LEU A 209 -18.67 -8.55 -16.34
C LEU A 209 -18.50 -9.22 -17.71
N VAL A 210 -18.56 -8.43 -18.78
CA VAL A 210 -18.40 -8.91 -20.16
C VAL A 210 -16.96 -9.42 -20.36
N ASN A 211 -15.96 -8.65 -19.87
CA ASN A 211 -14.57 -9.06 -19.88
C ASN A 211 -14.34 -10.37 -19.12
N LEU A 212 -14.90 -10.48 -17.92
CA LEU A 212 -14.76 -11.68 -17.10
C LEU A 212 -15.33 -12.90 -17.81
N SER A 213 -16.53 -12.79 -18.35
CA SER A 213 -17.20 -13.88 -19.08
C SER A 213 -16.37 -14.35 -20.28
N ASP A 214 -15.88 -13.41 -21.08
CA ASP A 214 -15.07 -13.74 -22.28
C ASP A 214 -13.71 -14.33 -21.90
N ARG A 215 -13.03 -13.79 -20.90
CA ARG A 215 -11.74 -14.33 -20.40
C ARG A 215 -11.89 -15.74 -19.86
N LEU A 216 -12.90 -16.04 -19.07
CA LEU A 216 -13.16 -17.38 -18.58
C LEU A 216 -13.46 -18.36 -19.71
N SER A 217 -14.14 -17.92 -20.76
CA SER A 217 -14.41 -18.73 -21.95
C SER A 217 -13.16 -18.93 -22.80
N HIS A 218 -12.31 -17.91 -22.91
CA HIS A 218 -11.02 -17.99 -23.61
C HIS A 218 -10.06 -18.97 -22.92
N GLU A 219 -9.95 -18.91 -21.61
CA GLU A 219 -9.12 -19.80 -20.80
C GLU A 219 -9.55 -21.25 -20.93
N ARG A 220 -10.85 -21.50 -20.93
CA ARG A 220 -11.39 -22.85 -21.15
C ARG A 220 -11.01 -23.43 -22.52
N ARG A 221 -10.91 -22.58 -23.55
CA ARG A 221 -10.55 -22.98 -24.92
C ARG A 221 -9.04 -23.16 -25.11
N ASN A 222 -8.24 -22.23 -24.58
CA ASN A 222 -6.83 -22.08 -24.92
C ASN A 222 -5.88 -22.42 -23.76
N GLY A 223 -6.40 -22.52 -22.54
CA GLY A 223 -5.57 -22.62 -21.32
C GLY A 223 -4.83 -21.34 -20.99
N TRP A 224 -4.10 -21.37 -19.88
CA TRP A 224 -3.17 -20.31 -19.52
C TRP A 224 -1.80 -20.61 -20.10
N VAL A 225 -1.07 -19.56 -20.49
CA VAL A 225 0.34 -19.71 -20.91
C VAL A 225 1.14 -20.38 -19.78
N GLY A 226 1.71 -21.55 -20.08
CA GLY A 226 2.49 -22.33 -19.11
C GLY A 226 1.68 -23.24 -18.17
N HIS A 227 0.34 -23.24 -18.27
CA HIS A 227 -0.49 -24.13 -17.48
C HIS A 227 -1.31 -25.06 -18.41
N PRO A 228 -1.37 -26.37 -18.12
CA PRO A 228 -2.16 -27.31 -18.91
C PRO A 228 -3.65 -26.97 -18.82
N ILE A 229 -4.37 -27.19 -19.92
CA ILE A 229 -5.83 -27.14 -19.92
C ILE A 229 -6.34 -28.26 -19.03
N HIS A 230 -6.85 -27.94 -17.88
CA HIS A 230 -7.19 -28.94 -16.87
C HIS A 230 -8.42 -29.78 -17.20
N THR A 231 -9.33 -29.32 -18.07
CA THR A 231 -10.45 -30.15 -18.55
C THR A 231 -11.13 -29.52 -19.78
N LYS A 232 -11.55 -30.35 -20.74
CA LYS A 232 -12.46 -29.95 -21.85
C LYS A 232 -13.84 -29.54 -21.33
N GLU A 233 -14.22 -30.03 -20.15
CA GLU A 233 -15.46 -29.68 -19.43
C GLU A 233 -15.08 -28.80 -18.24
N GLY A 234 -15.12 -27.49 -18.43
CA GLY A 234 -14.88 -26.53 -17.35
C GLY A 234 -15.99 -26.59 -16.28
N SER A 235 -15.66 -26.23 -15.05
CA SER A 235 -16.67 -26.12 -13.98
C SER A 235 -17.86 -25.28 -14.43
N PRO A 236 -19.09 -25.68 -14.11
CA PRO A 236 -20.29 -24.89 -14.42
C PRO A 236 -20.39 -23.60 -13.61
N THR A 237 -19.56 -23.46 -12.59
CA THR A 237 -19.54 -22.30 -11.69
C THR A 237 -18.18 -21.61 -11.69
N VAL A 238 -18.15 -20.39 -11.18
CA VAL A 238 -16.96 -19.59 -10.93
C VAL A 238 -17.02 -19.03 -9.51
N LEU A 239 -15.88 -19.06 -8.81
CA LEU A 239 -15.73 -18.38 -7.52
C LEU A 239 -15.18 -16.98 -7.74
N ILE A 240 -15.87 -15.99 -7.19
CA ILE A 240 -15.51 -14.58 -7.34
C ILE A 240 -15.38 -13.93 -5.98
N VAL A 241 -14.30 -13.17 -5.78
CA VAL A 241 -14.22 -12.16 -4.73
C VAL A 241 -14.64 -10.83 -5.34
N ILE A 242 -15.69 -10.23 -4.82
CA ILE A 242 -16.25 -8.97 -5.32
C ILE A 242 -16.51 -8.01 -4.16
N ASP A 243 -16.21 -6.73 -4.33
CA ASP A 243 -16.59 -5.75 -3.33
C ASP A 243 -18.10 -5.45 -3.39
N SER A 244 -18.66 -5.14 -2.22
CA SER A 244 -20.11 -4.93 -2.06
C SER A 244 -20.63 -3.84 -3.00
N GLY A 245 -19.86 -2.73 -3.16
CA GLY A 245 -20.28 -1.62 -4.02
C GLY A 245 -20.30 -1.99 -5.50
N THR A 246 -19.43 -2.89 -5.96
CA THR A 246 -19.44 -3.41 -7.33
C THR A 246 -20.59 -4.40 -7.52
N LEU A 247 -20.84 -5.27 -6.55
CA LEU A 247 -21.93 -6.25 -6.63
C LEU A 247 -23.31 -5.61 -6.72
N GLU A 248 -23.50 -4.44 -6.12
CA GLU A 248 -24.77 -3.69 -6.12
C GLU A 248 -25.02 -2.92 -7.44
N ARG A 249 -24.05 -2.84 -8.32
CA ARG A 249 -24.20 -2.13 -9.58
C ARG A 249 -25.15 -2.84 -10.54
N ARG A 250 -25.85 -2.05 -11.37
CA ARG A 250 -26.89 -2.52 -12.34
C ARG A 250 -26.49 -3.74 -13.16
N TYR A 251 -25.25 -3.79 -13.63
CA TYR A 251 -24.80 -4.86 -14.50
C TYR A 251 -24.53 -6.19 -13.78
N TRP A 252 -24.38 -6.18 -12.44
CA TRP A 252 -24.30 -7.39 -11.61
C TRP A 252 -25.65 -7.87 -11.07
N GLN A 253 -26.72 -7.09 -11.26
CA GLN A 253 -28.07 -7.46 -10.80
C GLN A 253 -28.64 -8.61 -11.63
N GLY A 254 -29.49 -9.44 -11.01
CA GLY A 254 -30.14 -10.59 -11.68
C GLY A 254 -29.26 -11.84 -11.82
N LEU A 255 -28.01 -11.82 -11.32
CA LEU A 255 -27.13 -12.99 -11.35
C LEU A 255 -27.37 -13.96 -10.19
N ASP A 256 -28.08 -13.55 -9.14
CA ASP A 256 -28.38 -14.32 -7.94
C ASP A 256 -27.17 -15.08 -7.39
N PRO A 257 -26.09 -14.39 -6.99
CA PRO A 257 -24.87 -15.02 -6.53
C PRO A 257 -25.09 -15.74 -5.19
N GLN A 258 -24.59 -16.97 -5.08
CA GLN A 258 -24.52 -17.66 -3.81
C GLN A 258 -23.40 -17.04 -2.96
N VAL A 259 -23.74 -16.28 -1.92
CA VAL A 259 -22.76 -15.70 -0.98
C VAL A 259 -22.24 -16.80 -0.06
N LEU A 260 -20.93 -17.03 -0.06
CA LEU A 260 -20.22 -18.05 0.73
C LEU A 260 -19.49 -17.45 1.94
N GLY A 261 -19.27 -16.15 1.94
CA GLY A 261 -18.65 -15.43 3.06
C GLY A 261 -18.51 -13.94 2.76
N GLN A 262 -18.34 -13.15 3.82
CA GLN A 262 -18.09 -11.71 3.74
C GLN A 262 -16.95 -11.32 4.67
N PHE A 263 -16.00 -10.54 4.16
CA PHE A 263 -14.79 -10.14 4.85
C PHE A 263 -14.49 -8.66 4.53
N GLY A 264 -14.76 -7.77 5.46
CA GLY A 264 -14.72 -6.33 5.21
C GLY A 264 -15.63 -5.95 4.05
N ILE A 265 -15.08 -5.29 3.05
CA ILE A 265 -15.81 -4.90 1.83
C ILE A 265 -16.02 -6.08 0.85
N TYR A 266 -15.26 -7.16 1.00
CA TYR A 266 -15.25 -8.28 0.04
C TYR A 266 -16.27 -9.33 0.38
N LYS A 267 -17.02 -9.78 -0.64
CA LYS A 267 -17.89 -10.95 -0.59
C LYS A 267 -17.27 -12.05 -1.47
N VAL A 268 -17.22 -13.27 -0.93
CA VAL A 268 -16.90 -14.47 -1.69
C VAL A 268 -18.20 -15.03 -2.21
N VAL A 269 -18.35 -15.07 -3.50
CA VAL A 269 -19.60 -15.52 -4.15
C VAL A 269 -19.31 -16.61 -5.17
N ARG A 270 -20.26 -17.50 -5.33
CA ARG A 270 -20.28 -18.48 -6.42
C ARG A 270 -21.34 -18.09 -7.42
N LEU A 271 -20.98 -18.02 -8.68
CA LEU A 271 -21.87 -17.72 -9.80
C LEU A 271 -21.95 -18.89 -10.77
N ASP A 272 -23.14 -19.11 -11.32
CA ASP A 272 -23.36 -20.01 -12.45
C ASP A 272 -22.80 -19.34 -13.71
N ARG A 273 -21.94 -20.05 -14.44
CA ARG A 273 -21.28 -19.52 -15.65
C ARG A 273 -22.27 -19.26 -16.78
N ALA A 274 -23.30 -20.10 -16.92
CA ALA A 274 -24.32 -19.89 -17.94
C ALA A 274 -25.17 -18.64 -17.67
N LYS A 275 -25.42 -18.30 -16.38
CA LYS A 275 -26.03 -17.02 -16.03
C LYS A 275 -25.11 -15.84 -16.32
N LEU A 276 -23.81 -15.97 -16.01
CA LEU A 276 -22.79 -14.95 -16.30
C LEU A 276 -22.68 -14.70 -17.81
N GLU A 277 -22.60 -15.75 -18.61
CA GLU A 277 -22.50 -15.68 -20.06
C GLU A 277 -23.75 -15.04 -20.70
N ARG A 278 -24.95 -15.40 -20.24
CA ARG A 278 -26.20 -14.78 -20.70
C ARG A 278 -26.23 -13.28 -20.37
N ARG A 279 -25.93 -12.91 -19.13
CA ARG A 279 -25.91 -11.50 -18.72
C ARG A 279 -24.86 -10.70 -19.50
N ALA A 280 -23.70 -11.30 -19.78
CA ALA A 280 -22.68 -10.69 -20.62
C ALA A 280 -23.19 -10.44 -22.05
N ALA A 281 -23.90 -11.39 -22.64
CA ALA A 281 -24.52 -11.22 -23.96
C ALA A 281 -25.57 -10.11 -24.00
N ASP A 282 -26.42 -10.02 -22.96
CA ASP A 282 -27.41 -8.95 -22.81
C ASP A 282 -26.72 -7.57 -22.76
N LEU A 283 -25.66 -7.43 -21.94
CA LEU A 283 -24.90 -6.20 -21.84
C LEU A 283 -24.19 -5.83 -23.15
N GLN A 284 -23.68 -6.81 -23.90
CA GLN A 284 -23.14 -6.57 -25.24
C GLN A 284 -24.21 -6.08 -26.21
N ALA A 285 -25.41 -6.63 -26.16
CA ALA A 285 -26.55 -6.14 -26.94
C ALA A 285 -26.97 -4.71 -26.51
N GLU A 286 -26.80 -4.35 -25.25
CA GLU A 286 -26.96 -2.97 -24.72
C GLU A 286 -25.82 -2.02 -25.17
N GLY A 287 -24.77 -2.51 -25.85
CA GLY A 287 -23.65 -1.72 -26.37
C GLY A 287 -22.39 -1.73 -25.50
N VAL A 288 -22.33 -2.54 -24.44
CA VAL A 288 -21.11 -2.71 -23.64
C VAL A 288 -20.07 -3.52 -24.40
N THR A 289 -18.89 -2.95 -24.63
CA THR A 289 -17.83 -3.56 -25.44
C THR A 289 -16.79 -4.28 -24.59
N LEU A 290 -16.15 -5.29 -25.20
CA LEU A 290 -14.96 -5.94 -24.64
C LEU A 290 -13.78 -4.97 -24.61
N THR A 291 -13.06 -4.92 -23.48
CA THR A 291 -11.92 -4.00 -23.31
C THR A 291 -10.64 -4.67 -22.84
N TRP A 292 -10.70 -5.91 -22.36
CA TRP A 292 -9.52 -6.56 -21.79
C TRP A 292 -8.45 -6.94 -22.84
N ASN A 293 -8.85 -7.23 -24.04
CA ASN A 293 -7.99 -7.59 -25.17
C ASN A 293 -7.55 -6.36 -26.00
N THR A 294 -8.09 -5.18 -25.70
CA THR A 294 -7.70 -3.94 -26.39
C THR A 294 -6.42 -3.40 -25.74
N PRO A 295 -5.34 -3.18 -26.52
CA PRO A 295 -4.14 -2.55 -25.99
C PRO A 295 -4.48 -1.18 -25.39
N ARG A 296 -4.15 -0.96 -24.11
CA ARG A 296 -4.28 0.34 -23.45
C ARG A 296 -2.91 0.98 -23.41
N PRO A 297 -2.70 2.16 -24.03
CA PRO A 297 -1.42 2.85 -24.01
C PRO A 297 -0.87 3.05 -22.59
N GLU A 298 -1.76 3.31 -21.64
CA GLU A 298 -1.43 3.51 -20.22
C GLU A 298 -0.81 2.27 -19.57
N ARG A 299 -1.07 1.06 -20.08
CA ARG A 299 -0.49 -0.18 -19.55
C ARG A 299 0.95 -0.40 -19.97
N TYR A 300 1.43 0.32 -20.99
CA TYR A 300 2.79 0.16 -21.52
C TYR A 300 3.78 1.21 -20.99
N CYS A 301 3.29 2.31 -20.42
CA CYS A 301 4.15 3.36 -19.86
C CYS A 301 4.81 3.02 -18.54
N CYS A 302 4.37 1.99 -17.83
CA CYS A 302 4.97 1.57 -16.57
C CYS A 302 4.93 0.05 -16.46
N LEU A 303 6.02 -0.60 -16.84
CA LEU A 303 6.23 -2.05 -16.66
C LEU A 303 6.21 -2.50 -15.19
N LEU A 304 6.05 -1.59 -14.23
CA LEU A 304 6.15 -1.89 -12.80
C LEU A 304 4.91 -1.59 -11.97
N TYR A 305 3.93 -0.81 -12.44
CA TYR A 305 2.69 -0.62 -11.66
C TYR A 305 1.63 0.15 -12.45
N THR A 306 0.66 -0.55 -13.01
CA THR A 306 -0.64 0.03 -13.34
C THR A 306 -1.74 -0.82 -12.73
N SER A 307 -2.08 -0.54 -11.48
CA SER A 307 -3.47 -0.72 -11.07
C SER A 307 -4.14 0.64 -11.18
N PRO A 308 -5.25 0.76 -11.89
CA PRO A 308 -6.15 1.86 -11.68
C PRO A 308 -6.75 1.80 -10.27
#